data_aa457e000386cce3cfb1dc200c877a63
#
_entry.id   aa457e000386cce3cfb1dc200c877a63
#
_cell.length_a   1.000
_cell.length_b   1.000
_cell.length_c   1.000
_cell.angle_alpha   90.00
_cell.angle_beta   90.00
_cell.angle_gamma   90.00
#
_symmetry.space_group_name_H-M   'P 1'
#
loop_
_entity.id
_entity.type
_entity.pdbx_description
1 polymer ?
#
loop_
_entity_poly.entity_id
_entity_poly.type
_entity_poly.pdbx_seq_one_letter_code
_entity_poly.pdbx_strand_id
1 'polypeptide(L)'
;MLHKVAFFAQTLGEKIFRQLRSSRKFNNLKWPVFRPERHGFIMNITDIKVRRLLQEGRLRAVVSVTVDDELAIHDIKVIEGPERLFVAMPSRKEVNGIFRDIAHPISPAARHQFEDAILNAYQNEVEAQSLHGVMHAH
;
A
#
# COMPACT_ATOMS: atom_id res chain seq x y z
N MET A 1 0.37 16.33 -29.46
CA MET A 1 -0.74 15.68 -30.21
C MET A 1 -0.90 14.20 -29.92
N LEU A 2 0.15 13.46 -29.67
CA LEU A 2 0.09 12.03 -29.32
C LEU A 2 -0.61 11.73 -27.98
N HIS A 3 -0.58 12.63 -26.99
CA HIS A 3 -1.24 12.48 -25.70
C HIS A 3 -2.77 12.51 -25.76
N LYS A 4 -3.36 13.26 -26.69
CA LYS A 4 -4.84 13.33 -26.85
C LYS A 4 -5.43 12.07 -27.48
N VAL A 5 -4.70 11.42 -28.37
CA VAL A 5 -5.15 10.19 -29.02
C VAL A 5 -5.10 8.98 -28.06
N ALA A 6 -4.05 8.89 -27.24
CA ALA A 6 -3.93 7.84 -26.22
C ALA A 6 -5.02 7.98 -25.13
N PHE A 7 -5.34 9.21 -24.69
CA PHE A 7 -6.41 9.47 -23.73
C PHE A 7 -7.79 9.14 -24.29
N PHE A 8 -8.03 9.43 -25.57
CA PHE A 8 -9.30 9.15 -26.26
C PHE A 8 -9.53 7.66 -26.45
N ALA A 9 -8.51 6.90 -26.82
CA ALA A 9 -8.56 5.44 -26.95
C ALA A 9 -8.82 4.76 -25.59
N GLN A 10 -8.24 5.27 -24.53
CA GLN A 10 -8.44 4.76 -23.17
C GLN A 10 -9.87 5.03 -22.68
N THR A 11 -10.43 6.20 -22.95
CA THR A 11 -11.82 6.56 -22.59
C THR A 11 -12.84 5.78 -23.41
N LEU A 12 -12.58 5.50 -24.68
CA LEU A 12 -13.44 4.66 -25.52
C LEU A 12 -13.40 3.20 -25.07
N GLY A 13 -12.27 2.68 -24.69
CA GLY A 13 -12.10 1.34 -24.14
C GLY A 13 -12.92 1.14 -22.87
N GLU A 14 -12.92 2.12 -21.96
CA GLU A 14 -13.71 2.07 -20.73
C GLU A 14 -15.22 2.14 -20.98
N LYS A 15 -15.68 2.94 -21.93
CA LYS A 15 -17.11 3.03 -22.30
C LYS A 15 -17.61 1.74 -22.95
N ILE A 16 -16.85 1.16 -23.85
CA ILE A 16 -17.15 -0.14 -24.46
C ILE A 16 -17.14 -1.24 -23.38
N PHE A 17 -16.21 -1.18 -22.46
CA PHE A 17 -16.09 -2.12 -21.35
C PHE A 17 -17.29 -2.09 -20.40
N ARG A 18 -17.83 -0.91 -20.06
CA ARG A 18 -19.05 -0.75 -19.25
C ARG A 18 -20.29 -1.29 -19.96
N GLN A 19 -20.41 -1.08 -21.27
CA GLN A 19 -21.56 -1.51 -22.06
C GLN A 19 -21.59 -3.03 -22.26
N LEU A 20 -20.42 -3.66 -22.39
CA LEU A 20 -20.29 -5.11 -22.51
C LEU A 20 -20.51 -5.85 -21.19
N ARG A 21 -20.31 -5.19 -20.04
CA ARG A 21 -20.49 -5.78 -18.70
C ARG A 21 -21.96 -6.08 -18.38
N SER A 22 -22.90 -5.45 -19.08
CA SER A 22 -24.36 -5.63 -18.85
C SER A 22 -24.96 -6.78 -19.66
N SER A 23 -24.26 -7.39 -20.61
CA SER A 23 -24.80 -8.49 -21.39
C SER A 23 -24.40 -9.85 -20.81
N ARG A 24 -25.42 -10.67 -20.51
CA ARG A 24 -25.29 -12.03 -19.96
C ARG A 24 -24.45 -13.01 -20.81
N LYS A 25 -24.07 -12.63 -22.00
CA LYS A 25 -23.24 -13.45 -22.92
C LYS A 25 -21.74 -13.44 -22.55
N PHE A 26 -21.34 -12.62 -21.58
CA PHE A 26 -19.94 -12.42 -21.24
C PHE A 26 -19.37 -13.36 -20.18
N ASN A 27 -20.19 -14.26 -19.60
CA ASN A 27 -19.73 -15.13 -18.51
C ASN A 27 -18.75 -16.24 -18.94
N ASN A 28 -18.57 -16.47 -20.25
CA ASN A 28 -17.67 -17.51 -20.77
C ASN A 28 -16.51 -16.98 -21.64
N LEU A 29 -16.39 -15.66 -21.78
CA LEU A 29 -15.24 -15.08 -22.45
C LEU A 29 -14.10 -14.98 -21.44
N LYS A 30 -13.05 -15.78 -21.63
CA LYS A 30 -11.75 -15.49 -21.03
C LYS A 30 -11.43 -14.04 -21.41
N TRP A 31 -11.46 -13.17 -20.43
CA TRP A 31 -11.01 -11.80 -20.58
C TRP A 31 -9.67 -11.82 -21.33
N PRO A 32 -9.53 -11.10 -22.44
CA PRO A 32 -8.23 -10.74 -22.85
C PRO A 32 -7.65 -10.00 -21.64
N VAL A 33 -6.75 -10.65 -20.94
CA VAL A 33 -5.97 -9.97 -19.91
C VAL A 33 -5.16 -8.96 -20.71
N PHE A 34 -5.76 -7.78 -20.89
CA PHE A 34 -5.03 -6.60 -21.28
C PHE A 34 -4.06 -6.36 -20.12
N ARG A 35 -2.91 -7.03 -20.21
CA ARG A 35 -1.75 -6.64 -19.44
C ARG A 35 -1.23 -5.40 -20.15
N PRO A 36 -1.52 -4.20 -19.67
CA PRO A 36 -0.74 -3.07 -20.10
C PRO A 36 0.69 -3.50 -19.87
N GLU A 37 1.49 -3.46 -20.92
CA GLU A 37 2.92 -3.65 -20.83
C GLU A 37 3.40 -3.04 -19.51
N ARG A 38 4.11 -3.80 -18.70
CA ARG A 38 4.45 -3.44 -17.31
C ARG A 38 5.30 -2.17 -17.15
N HIS A 39 5.25 -1.29 -18.11
CA HIS A 39 6.05 -0.07 -18.17
C HIS A 39 5.29 1.14 -17.62
N GLY A 40 4.63 1.03 -16.46
CA GLY A 40 4.02 2.21 -15.90
C GLY A 40 3.11 2.09 -14.69
N PHE A 41 2.77 0.89 -14.24
CA PHE A 41 1.99 0.76 -13.00
C PHE A 41 2.88 0.31 -11.84
N ILE A 42 3.71 1.24 -11.42
CA ILE A 42 4.30 1.18 -10.09
C ILE A 42 3.18 1.65 -9.16
N MET A 43 2.82 0.81 -8.21
CA MET A 43 1.92 1.17 -7.13
C MET A 43 2.51 2.40 -6.43
N ASN A 44 1.78 3.51 -6.47
CA ASN A 44 2.26 4.78 -5.96
C ASN A 44 1.77 4.97 -4.52
N ILE A 45 2.69 4.94 -3.58
CA ILE A 45 2.40 5.29 -2.19
C ILE A 45 2.30 6.82 -2.11
N THR A 46 1.10 7.34 -1.89
CA THR A 46 0.82 8.77 -1.92
C THR A 46 0.84 9.42 -0.56
N ASP A 47 0.55 8.66 0.51
CA ASP A 47 0.60 9.18 1.87
C ASP A 47 0.93 8.07 2.87
N ILE A 48 1.68 8.42 3.91
CA ILE A 48 1.99 7.53 5.03
C ILE A 48 1.76 8.31 6.32
N LYS A 49 0.88 7.79 7.18
CA LYS A 49 0.60 8.38 8.50
C LYS A 49 1.00 7.45 9.62
N VAL A 50 1.95 7.88 10.42
CA VAL A 50 2.28 7.21 11.68
C VAL A 50 1.18 7.54 12.69
N ARG A 51 0.35 6.56 13.01
CA ARG A 51 -0.79 6.71 13.93
C ARG A 51 -0.38 6.67 15.38
N ARG A 52 0.57 5.83 15.71
CA ARG A 52 1.11 5.65 17.04
C ARG A 52 2.60 5.38 16.98
N LEU A 53 3.35 6.03 17.84
CA LEU A 53 4.72 5.65 18.17
C LEU A 53 4.74 5.05 19.57
N LEU A 54 5.46 3.96 19.73
CA LEU A 54 5.62 3.23 20.98
C LEU A 54 7.12 3.13 21.29
N GLN A 55 7.50 3.58 22.46
CA GLN A 55 8.89 3.59 22.88
C GLN A 55 9.33 2.28 23.53
N GLU A 56 8.37 1.54 24.05
CA GLU A 56 8.61 0.29 24.77
C GLU A 56 8.03 -0.92 24.03
N GLY A 57 8.71 -2.06 24.14
CA GLY A 57 8.29 -3.31 23.56
C GLY A 57 8.73 -3.48 22.10
N ARG A 58 8.35 -4.61 21.51
CA ARG A 58 8.71 -4.97 20.14
C ARG A 58 7.89 -4.20 19.08
N LEU A 59 6.67 -3.82 19.41
CA LEU A 59 5.84 -2.99 18.52
C LEU A 59 6.30 -1.55 18.62
N ARG A 60 6.85 -1.01 17.56
CA ARG A 60 7.43 0.35 17.52
C ARG A 60 6.48 1.40 16.98
N ALA A 61 5.68 1.05 15.99
CA ALA A 61 4.71 1.97 15.43
C ALA A 61 3.52 1.26 14.80
N VAL A 62 2.41 1.99 14.71
CA VAL A 62 1.24 1.62 13.91
C VAL A 62 1.06 2.69 12.83
N VAL A 63 0.97 2.26 11.59
CA VAL A 63 1.02 3.10 10.41
C VAL A 63 -0.17 2.85 9.50
N SER A 64 -0.61 3.88 8.81
CA SER A 64 -1.57 3.79 7.71
C SER A 64 -0.91 4.27 6.42
N VAL A 65 -1.12 3.55 5.35
CA VAL A 65 -0.58 3.86 4.03
C VAL A 65 -1.72 4.12 3.05
N THR A 66 -1.61 5.16 2.27
CA THR A 66 -2.51 5.46 1.16
C THR A 66 -1.80 5.18 -0.17
N VAL A 67 -2.50 4.48 -1.04
CA VAL A 67 -2.00 4.08 -2.36
C VAL A 67 -2.84 4.75 -3.42
N ASP A 68 -2.19 5.43 -4.36
CA ASP A 68 -2.80 6.12 -5.51
C ASP A 68 -3.94 7.09 -5.14
N ASP A 69 -3.94 7.64 -3.92
CA ASP A 69 -5.02 8.44 -3.35
C ASP A 69 -6.42 7.77 -3.35
N GLU A 70 -6.47 6.47 -3.58
CA GLU A 70 -7.72 5.71 -3.75
C GLU A 70 -7.89 4.59 -2.73
N LEU A 71 -6.80 4.03 -2.22
CA LEU A 71 -6.83 2.91 -1.27
C LEU A 71 -6.04 3.24 -0.01
N ALA A 72 -6.67 3.09 1.15
CA ALA A 72 -6.00 3.20 2.43
C ALA A 72 -5.89 1.82 3.11
N ILE A 73 -4.70 1.48 3.57
CA ILE A 73 -4.42 0.28 4.35
C ILE A 73 -4.05 0.72 5.77
N HIS A 74 -4.84 0.28 6.74
CA HIS A 74 -4.64 0.60 8.15
C HIS A 74 -3.99 -0.55 8.91
N ASP A 75 -3.55 -0.27 10.14
CA ASP A 75 -3.02 -1.26 11.08
C ASP A 75 -1.75 -1.97 10.60
N ILE A 76 -0.96 -1.33 9.79
CA ILE A 76 0.39 -1.78 9.45
C ILE A 76 1.28 -1.51 10.65
N LYS A 77 2.09 -2.49 11.04
CA LYS A 77 2.92 -2.44 12.24
C LYS A 77 4.39 -2.39 11.89
N VAL A 78 5.13 -1.52 12.55
CA VAL A 78 6.60 -1.55 12.57
C VAL A 78 7.03 -2.31 13.82
N ILE A 79 7.75 -3.40 13.62
CA ILE A 79 8.14 -4.33 14.69
C ILE A 79 9.66 -4.42 14.74
N GLU A 80 10.20 -4.38 15.95
CA GLU A 80 11.60 -4.63 16.18
C GLU A 80 11.88 -6.13 16.22
N GLY A 81 12.63 -6.60 15.23
CA GLY A 81 13.15 -7.95 15.17
C GLY A 81 14.50 -8.07 15.88
N PRO A 82 15.06 -9.29 15.94
CA PRO A 82 16.36 -9.54 16.60
C PRO A 82 17.53 -8.83 15.91
N GLU A 83 17.44 -8.55 14.61
CA GLU A 83 18.51 -7.94 13.83
C GLU A 83 18.12 -6.59 13.22
N ARG A 84 16.85 -6.43 12.86
CA ARG A 84 16.35 -5.23 12.16
C ARG A 84 14.88 -4.96 12.44
N LEU A 85 14.47 -3.74 12.15
CA LEU A 85 13.05 -3.39 12.06
C LEU A 85 12.44 -4.07 10.82
N PHE A 86 11.22 -4.54 10.95
CA PHE A 86 10.46 -5.07 9.83
C PHE A 86 9.00 -4.62 9.88
N VAL A 87 8.35 -4.66 8.74
CA VAL A 87 6.96 -4.27 8.58
C VAL A 87 6.06 -5.50 8.57
N ALA A 88 5.09 -5.53 9.47
CA ALA A 88 4.03 -6.53 9.50
C ALA A 88 2.74 -5.94 8.95
N MET A 89 2.19 -6.60 7.96
CA MET A 89 0.91 -6.21 7.34
C MET A 89 -0.27 -6.52 8.27
N PRO A 90 -1.42 -5.84 8.06
CA PRO A 90 -2.60 -6.12 8.87
C PRO A 90 -3.05 -7.57 8.69
N SER A 91 -3.21 -8.27 9.80
CA SER A 91 -3.57 -9.69 9.83
C SER A 91 -4.70 -9.96 10.81
N ARG A 92 -5.42 -11.04 10.56
CA ARG A 92 -6.48 -11.54 11.43
C ARG A 92 -6.14 -12.94 11.92
N LYS A 93 -6.42 -13.20 13.17
CA LYS A 93 -6.33 -14.55 13.73
C LYS A 93 -7.55 -15.37 13.33
N GLU A 94 -7.32 -16.50 12.68
CA GLU A 94 -8.37 -17.45 12.32
C GLU A 94 -8.76 -18.35 13.52
N VAL A 95 -9.83 -19.10 13.35
CA VAL A 95 -10.36 -20.02 14.39
C VAL A 95 -9.33 -21.10 14.78
N ASN A 96 -8.49 -21.50 13.83
CA ASN A 96 -7.40 -22.45 14.03
C ASN A 96 -6.17 -21.86 14.75
N GLY A 97 -6.19 -20.59 15.12
CA GLY A 97 -5.09 -19.88 15.78
C GLY A 97 -4.02 -19.32 14.85
N ILE A 98 -4.11 -19.57 13.56
CA ILE A 98 -3.17 -19.06 12.54
C ILE A 98 -3.50 -17.62 12.19
N PHE A 99 -2.48 -16.78 12.06
CA PHE A 99 -2.63 -15.41 11.55
C PHE A 99 -2.58 -15.41 10.03
N ARG A 100 -3.55 -14.75 9.43
CA ARG A 100 -3.59 -14.55 7.97
C ARG A 100 -3.66 -13.08 7.66
N ASP A 101 -2.80 -12.64 6.73
CA ASP A 101 -2.80 -11.26 6.27
C ASP A 101 -4.13 -10.92 5.60
N ILE A 102 -4.67 -9.75 5.93
CA ILE A 102 -5.88 -9.19 5.31
C ILE A 102 -5.51 -8.50 4.00
N ALA A 103 -4.38 -7.80 3.99
CA ALA A 103 -3.84 -7.12 2.83
C ALA A 103 -2.31 -7.21 2.87
N HIS A 104 -1.69 -7.53 1.75
CA HIS A 104 -0.23 -7.59 1.63
C HIS A 104 0.24 -7.36 0.20
N PRO A 105 1.46 -6.85 0.00
CA PRO A 105 2.06 -6.81 -1.33
C PRO A 105 2.28 -8.23 -1.87
N ILE A 106 1.97 -8.43 -3.15
CA ILE A 106 2.04 -9.76 -3.77
C ILE A 106 3.32 -10.00 -4.58
N SER A 107 4.12 -8.96 -4.81
CA SER A 107 5.42 -9.09 -5.48
C SER A 107 6.56 -8.67 -4.56
N PRO A 108 7.77 -9.23 -4.73
CA PRO A 108 8.94 -8.83 -3.96
C PRO A 108 9.26 -7.34 -4.11
N ALA A 109 9.15 -6.80 -5.32
CA ALA A 109 9.39 -5.37 -5.58
C ALA A 109 8.40 -4.47 -4.83
N ALA A 110 7.11 -4.80 -4.84
CA ALA A 110 6.10 -4.07 -4.09
C ALA A 110 6.34 -4.18 -2.56
N ARG A 111 6.74 -5.35 -2.08
CA ARG A 111 7.08 -5.54 -0.66
C ARG A 111 8.23 -4.65 -0.23
N HIS A 112 9.33 -4.61 -0.97
CA HIS A 112 10.46 -3.73 -0.67
C HIS A 112 10.07 -2.26 -0.70
N GLN A 113 9.30 -1.85 -1.70
CA GLN A 113 8.81 -0.48 -1.79
C GLN A 113 7.97 -0.08 -0.57
N PHE A 114 7.08 -0.96 -0.10
CA PHE A 114 6.29 -0.73 1.10
C PHE A 114 7.15 -0.67 2.36
N GLU A 115 8.03 -1.62 2.55
CA GLU A 115 8.92 -1.68 3.71
C GLU A 115 9.80 -0.43 3.79
N ASP A 116 10.48 -0.07 2.71
CA ASP A 116 11.37 1.08 2.66
C ASP A 116 10.61 2.39 2.94
N ALA A 117 9.47 2.59 2.31
CA ALA A 117 8.66 3.80 2.51
C ALA A 117 8.15 3.92 3.96
N ILE A 118 7.68 2.83 4.54
CA ILE A 118 7.15 2.82 5.92
C ILE A 118 8.28 3.02 6.94
N LEU A 119 9.42 2.36 6.76
CA LEU A 119 10.55 2.51 7.67
C LEU A 119 11.15 3.90 7.61
N ASN A 120 11.23 4.51 6.42
CA ASN A 120 11.66 5.91 6.28
C ASN A 120 10.70 6.88 6.98
N ALA A 121 9.38 6.70 6.80
CA ALA A 121 8.38 7.52 7.48
C ALA A 121 8.45 7.35 9.01
N TYR A 122 8.67 6.14 9.49
CA TYR A 122 8.87 5.86 10.91
C TYR A 122 10.11 6.58 11.47
N GLN A 123 11.24 6.51 10.79
CA GLN A 123 12.48 7.16 11.22
C GLN A 123 12.32 8.69 11.27
N ASN A 124 11.72 9.29 10.26
CA ASN A 124 11.44 10.72 10.22
C ASN A 124 10.56 11.16 11.39
N GLU A 125 9.56 10.38 11.75
CA GLU A 125 8.67 10.68 12.88
C GLU A 125 9.38 10.55 14.23
N VAL A 126 10.24 9.54 14.40
CA VAL A 126 11.06 9.38 15.61
C VAL A 126 12.02 10.55 15.77
N GLU A 127 12.67 11.00 14.70
CA GLU A 127 13.56 12.16 14.73
C GLU A 127 12.79 13.44 15.06
N ALA A 128 11.63 13.65 14.46
CA ALA A 128 10.79 14.81 14.75
C ALA A 128 10.34 14.86 16.21
N GLN A 129 9.99 13.74 16.82
CA GLN A 129 9.64 13.67 18.23
C GLN A 129 10.84 13.90 19.15
N SER A 130 12.04 13.42 18.78
CA SER A 130 13.26 13.67 19.53
C SER A 130 13.61 15.15 19.58
N LEU A 131 13.45 15.85 18.48
CA LEU A 131 13.68 17.30 18.40
C LEU A 131 12.66 18.10 19.21
N HIS A 132 11.39 17.71 19.20
CA HIS A 132 10.36 18.34 20.02
C HIS A 132 10.59 18.13 21.53
N GLY A 133 11.06 16.96 21.94
CA GLY A 133 11.40 16.64 23.32
C GLY A 133 12.55 17.51 23.87
N VAL A 134 13.51 17.86 23.03
CA VAL A 134 14.64 18.73 23.41
C VAL A 134 14.21 20.19 23.57
N MET A 135 13.24 20.65 22.78
CA MET A 135 12.74 22.04 22.86
C MET A 135 11.89 22.31 24.11
N HIS A 136 11.28 21.29 24.70
CA HIS A 136 10.50 21.43 25.92
C HIS A 136 11.27 21.15 27.23
N ALA A 137 12.53 20.77 27.13
CA ALA A 137 13.39 20.47 28.29
C ALA A 137 14.15 21.71 28.83
N HIS A 138 13.81 22.88 28.35
CA HIS A 138 14.34 24.16 28.87
C HIS A 138 13.21 25.00 29.48
#